data_449a15c8878688c97a2514e1efb1b9d4
#
_entry.id   449a15c8878688c97a2514e1efb1b9d4
#
_cell.length_a   1.000
_cell.length_b   1.000
_cell.length_c   1.000
_cell.angle_alpha   90.00
_cell.angle_beta   90.00
_cell.angle_gamma   90.00
#
_symmetry.space_group_name_H-M   'P 1'
#
loop_
_entity.id
_entity.type
_entity.pdbx_description
1 polymer ?
#
loop_
_entity_poly.entity_id
_entity_poly.type
_entity_poly.pdbx_seq_one_letter_code
_entity_poly.pdbx_strand_id
1 'polypeptide(L)' 'MAFILWILAVILVVSGIVQIFRGAILWGIVLIVVGLLVGPGGVSIFT' A
#
# COMPACT_ATOMS: atom_id res chain seq x y z
N MET A 1 6.68 -12.56 -10.74
CA MET A 1 6.80 -12.20 -9.51
C MET A 1 6.35 -10.83 -9.09
N ALA A 2 6.26 -9.87 -10.01
CA ALA A 2 5.60 -8.61 -9.72
C ALA A 2 4.14 -8.80 -9.33
N PHE A 3 3.55 -9.91 -9.75
CA PHE A 3 2.17 -10.25 -9.43
C PHE A 3 1.94 -10.35 -7.92
N ILE A 4 2.86 -11.01 -7.22
CA ILE A 4 2.75 -11.16 -5.76
C ILE A 4 2.91 -9.80 -5.07
N LEU A 5 3.88 -9.00 -5.53
CA LEU A 5 4.08 -7.65 -4.98
C LEU A 5 2.85 -6.79 -5.21
N TRP A 6 2.21 -6.94 -6.36
CA TRP A 6 1.01 -6.20 -6.68
C TRP A 6 -0.14 -6.53 -5.74
N ILE A 7 -0.32 -7.82 -5.45
CA ILE A 7 -1.36 -8.28 -4.53
C ILE A 7 -1.09 -7.74 -3.13
N LEU A 8 0.16 -7.81 -2.67
CA LEU A 8 0.53 -7.28 -1.36
C LEU A 8 0.28 -5.79 -1.29
N ALA A 9 0.60 -5.06 -2.35
CA ALA A 9 0.37 -3.63 -2.41
C ALA A 9 -1.11 -3.30 -2.29
N VAL A 10 -1.96 -4.02 -3.00
CA VAL A 10 -3.40 -3.82 -2.93
C VAL A 10 -3.92 -4.08 -1.52
N ILE A 11 -3.46 -5.16 -0.90
CA ILE A 11 -3.85 -5.49 0.47
C ILE A 11 -3.43 -4.36 1.42
N LEU A 12 -2.21 -3.86 1.28
CA LEU A 12 -1.71 -2.78 2.12
C LEU A 12 -2.52 -1.51 1.95
N VAL A 13 -2.83 -1.14 0.72
CA VAL A 13 -3.61 0.07 0.44
C VAL A 13 -5.01 -0.07 1.00
N VAL A 14 -5.67 -1.19 0.77
CA VAL A 14 -7.01 -1.43 1.29
C VAL A 14 -7.01 -1.41 2.82
N SER A 15 -6.02 -2.06 3.42
CA SER A 15 -5.87 -2.04 4.89
C SER A 15 -5.69 -0.62 5.41
N GLY A 16 -4.90 0.18 4.72
CA GLY A 16 -4.70 1.58 5.09
C GLY A 16 -6.00 2.37 5.06
N ILE A 17 -6.79 2.19 4.01
CA ILE A 17 -8.08 2.85 3.89
C ILE A 17 -9.01 2.44 5.04
N VAL A 18 -9.07 1.15 5.34
CA VAL A 18 -9.89 0.65 6.44
C VAL A 18 -9.43 1.26 7.76
N GLN A 19 -8.14 1.35 8.00
CA GLN A 19 -7.61 1.94 9.22
C GLN A 19 -8.01 3.41 9.37
N ILE A 20 -8.00 4.15 8.27
CA ILE A 20 -8.43 5.54 8.28
C ILE A 20 -9.88 5.65 8.76
N PHE A 21 -10.76 4.80 8.25
CA PHE A 21 -12.15 4.79 8.66
C PHE A 21 -12.33 4.36 10.11
N ARG A 22 -11.40 3.59 10.63
CA ARG A 22 -11.45 3.12 12.02
C ARG A 22 -10.83 4.11 13.00
N GLY A 23 -10.37 5.24 12.51
CA GLY A 23 -9.79 6.27 13.36
C GLY A 23 -8.28 6.31 13.39
N ALA A 24 -7.62 5.37 12.74
CA ALA A 24 -6.16 5.34 12.67
C ALA A 24 -5.68 6.05 11.40
N ILE A 25 -5.92 7.34 11.31
CA ILE A 25 -5.65 8.11 10.10
C ILE A 25 -4.16 8.08 9.76
N LEU A 26 -3.32 8.37 10.75
CA LEU A 26 -1.88 8.42 10.54
C LEU A 26 -1.35 7.06 10.09
N TRP A 27 -1.74 6.02 10.78
CA TRP A 27 -1.31 4.66 10.45
C TRP A 27 -1.82 4.23 9.08
N GLY A 28 -3.08 4.59 8.76
CA GLY A 28 -3.65 4.30 7.47
C GLY A 28 -2.88 4.95 6.33
N ILE A 29 -2.49 6.21 6.50
CA ILE A 29 -1.69 6.91 5.50
C ILE A 29 -0.34 6.21 5.31
N VAL A 30 0.30 5.81 6.40
CA VAL A 30 1.57 5.08 6.33
C VAL A 30 1.42 3.80 5.53
N LEU A 31 0.36 3.04 5.78
CA LEU A 31 0.11 1.80 5.05
C LEU A 31 -0.12 2.05 3.56
N ILE A 32 -0.86 3.09 3.22
CA ILE A 32 -1.11 3.43 1.83
C ILE A 32 0.20 3.81 1.13
N VAL A 33 1.00 4.65 1.77
CA VAL A 33 2.29 5.06 1.21
C VAL A 33 3.20 3.85 1.01
N VAL A 34 3.29 2.99 2.00
CA VAL A 34 4.11 1.78 1.91
C VAL A 34 3.60 0.89 0.78
N GLY A 35 2.28 0.72 0.69
CA GLY A 35 1.70 -0.09 -0.38
C GLY A 35 2.02 0.44 -1.77
N LEU A 36 1.95 1.75 -1.94
CA LEU A 36 2.27 2.36 -3.22
C LEU A 36 3.76 2.25 -3.56
N LEU A 37 4.62 2.32 -2.57
CA LEU A 37 6.06 2.18 -2.78
C LEU A 37 6.43 0.74 -3.11
N VAL A 38 5.85 -0.22 -2.41
CA VAL A 38 6.15 -1.64 -2.61
C VAL A 38 5.57 -2.15 -3.93
N GLY A 39 4.37 -1.68 -4.28
CA GLY A 39 3.67 -2.15 -5.47
C GLY A 39 4.02 -1.34 -6.70
N PRO A 40 3.02 -0.61 -7.26
CA PRO A 40 3.23 0.08 -8.54
C PRO A 40 4.32 1.14 -8.48
N GLY A 41 4.44 1.85 -7.35
CA GLY A 41 5.47 2.85 -7.19
C GLY A 41 6.86 2.26 -7.20
N GLY A 42 7.06 1.16 -6.47
CA GLY A 42 8.34 0.48 -6.40
C GLY A 42 8.76 -0.08 -7.74
N VAL A 43 7.83 -0.70 -8.45
CA VAL A 43 8.11 -1.25 -9.77
C VAL A 43 8.45 -0.12 -10.75
N SER A 44 7.70 0.98 -10.70
CA SER A 44 7.94 2.11 -11.60
C SER A 44 9.26 2.80 -11.31
N ILE A 45 9.64 2.91 -10.04
CA ILE A 45 10.88 3.58 -9.65
C ILE A 45 12.10 2.78 -10.12
N PHE A 46 12.03 1.45 -10.04
CA PHE A 46 13.15 0.60 -10.37
C PHE A 46 13.17 0.16 -11.83
N THR A 47 12.09 0.33 -12.51
CA THR A 47 12.01 -0.01 -13.92
C THR A 47 11.63 1.19 -14.77
#